data_c5526871682acd7ff1f1770d4ce3d8d9
#
_entry.id   c5526871682acd7ff1f1770d4ce3d8d9
#
_cell.length_a   1.000
_cell.length_b   1.000
_cell.length_c   1.000
_cell.angle_alpha   90.00
_cell.angle_beta   90.00
_cell.angle_gamma   90.00
#
_symmetry.space_group_name_H-M   'P 1'
#
loop_
_entity.id
_entity.type
_entity.pdbx_description
1 polymer ?
#
loop_
_entity_poly.entity_id
_entity_poly.type
_entity_poly.pdbx_seq_one_letter_code
_entity_poly.pdbx_strand_id
1 'polypeptide(L)'
;PVTFSTAEDNWPQWRGPFFNGMARGGAPTEFSDTKNIKWKTPIAGRGFSTPIVWGDKLFLTTAVPTGKFDASVADAASQRRTNPNGGSGEGQEHKFILLCLDRRSGKILWEQVAKTAIPHEGYHRAYGSFASSSPVTDGQSLYVSFGSRGIYCYDLNGKLIWQKDLGVKMQMRNQFGEGSAPVLAGDALIVNFDQESGSFIIALDKRSGKELWRTSRNEVSTWANPLLVEHKGRRQLVVAGTGKTRAYDAANGKMIWEAAGLGLNAIPAPVWSDDLVYVMTGHFNPRLMAIRLGREGDLTNSEAVVWSQTRGTSYTPSPVLHEGRFYALTDNAMLSCFDAATGKPFYHQQRLPQPDNFKASPVGADGKLYLAAESGAVYVVKMGEKFEVLATNILEDQFFVASPVIVGGEIFLRSKTQVFCISGKD
;
A
#
# COMPACT_ATOMS: atom_id res chain seq x y z
N PRO A 1 23.24 3.59 26.74
CA PRO A 1 22.50 2.39 26.38
C PRO A 1 21.93 2.54 24.98
N VAL A 2 22.34 1.64 24.06
CA VAL A 2 21.76 1.58 22.71
C VAL A 2 20.38 0.96 22.88
N THR A 3 19.34 1.77 22.88
CA THR A 3 17.96 1.29 22.76
C THR A 3 17.78 0.76 21.34
N PHE A 4 17.65 -0.54 21.20
CA PHE A 4 17.28 -1.14 19.92
C PHE A 4 15.85 -0.68 19.59
N SER A 5 15.69 0.04 18.48
CA SER A 5 14.40 0.44 17.96
C SER A 5 13.61 -0.80 17.54
N THR A 6 12.44 -1.03 18.12
CA THR A 6 11.57 -2.15 17.74
C THR A 6 10.81 -1.85 16.47
N ALA A 7 10.26 -2.87 15.80
CA ALA A 7 9.42 -2.66 14.62
C ALA A 7 8.22 -1.75 14.93
N GLU A 8 7.72 -1.77 16.16
CA GLU A 8 6.57 -0.99 16.61
C GLU A 8 6.87 0.51 16.79
N ASP A 9 8.15 0.88 17.01
CA ASP A 9 8.60 2.27 17.10
C ASP A 9 8.99 2.85 15.72
N ASN A 10 8.70 2.11 14.64
CA ASN A 10 9.04 2.41 13.27
C ASN A 10 7.81 2.28 12.36
N TRP A 11 7.99 2.52 11.06
CA TRP A 11 7.02 2.25 10.02
C TRP A 11 7.64 1.35 8.95
N PRO A 12 7.79 0.03 9.24
CA PRO A 12 8.66 -0.86 8.48
C PRO A 12 8.11 -1.28 7.11
N GLN A 13 6.82 -1.06 6.85
CA GLN A 13 6.13 -1.42 5.63
C GLN A 13 4.90 -0.51 5.42
N TRP A 14 4.26 -0.59 4.25
CA TRP A 14 3.21 0.32 3.79
C TRP A 14 2.07 0.59 4.79
N ARG A 15 1.60 -0.41 5.52
CA ARG A 15 0.50 -0.25 6.49
C ARG A 15 0.96 -0.14 7.94
N GLY A 16 2.24 0.21 8.15
CA GLY A 16 2.81 0.39 9.48
C GLY A 16 3.12 -0.91 10.20
N PRO A 17 3.52 -0.84 11.47
CA PRO A 17 4.02 -1.99 12.21
C PRO A 17 2.96 -3.08 12.46
N PHE A 18 1.67 -2.70 12.46
CA PHE A 18 0.56 -3.62 12.78
C PHE A 18 -0.23 -4.08 11.55
N PHE A 19 0.20 -3.75 10.33
CA PHE A 19 -0.46 -4.09 9.06
C PHE A 19 -1.90 -3.56 8.89
N ASN A 20 -2.37 -2.70 9.77
CA ASN A 20 -3.75 -2.20 9.83
C ASN A 20 -3.87 -0.67 9.67
N GLY A 21 -2.75 0.02 9.42
CA GLY A 21 -2.71 1.48 9.29
C GLY A 21 -2.66 2.24 10.61
N MET A 22 -2.46 1.57 11.73
CA MET A 22 -2.30 2.22 13.04
C MET A 22 -0.83 2.53 13.32
N ALA A 23 -0.59 3.69 13.92
CA ALA A 23 0.69 4.12 14.48
C ALA A 23 0.69 4.01 15.99
N ARG A 24 1.88 3.96 16.60
CA ARG A 24 2.07 4.25 18.03
C ARG A 24 2.20 5.75 18.26
N GLY A 25 1.58 6.23 19.32
CA GLY A 25 1.63 7.63 19.71
C GLY A 25 0.82 8.56 18.81
N GLY A 26 0.89 9.84 19.11
CA GLY A 26 0.14 10.88 18.44
C GLY A 26 0.92 11.60 17.35
N ALA A 27 0.25 12.55 16.71
CA ALA A 27 0.83 13.46 15.73
C ALA A 27 0.06 14.78 15.74
N PRO A 28 0.60 15.88 15.17
CA PRO A 28 -0.08 17.17 15.12
C PRO A 28 -1.48 17.07 14.48
N THR A 29 -2.47 17.67 15.12
CA THR A 29 -3.83 17.78 14.57
C THR A 29 -3.93 18.89 13.55
N GLU A 30 -3.20 20.00 13.77
CA GLU A 30 -3.20 21.17 12.92
C GLU A 30 -1.83 21.44 12.31
N PHE A 31 -1.79 21.71 11.01
CA PHE A 31 -0.61 22.11 10.26
C PHE A 31 -1.00 22.80 8.95
N SER A 32 -0.06 23.49 8.33
CA SER A 32 -0.22 24.12 7.02
C SER A 32 1.17 24.32 6.40
N ASP A 33 1.26 24.92 5.23
CA ASP A 33 2.56 25.22 4.59
C ASP A 33 3.52 26.03 5.47
N THR A 34 3.01 26.74 6.47
CA THR A 34 3.77 27.60 7.38
C THR A 34 3.72 27.17 8.84
N LYS A 35 2.84 26.23 9.21
CA LYS A 35 2.66 25.76 10.59
C LYS A 35 3.07 24.31 10.71
N ASN A 36 3.96 24.00 11.65
CA ASN A 36 4.39 22.64 12.00
C ASN A 36 5.15 21.89 10.89
N ILE A 37 5.61 22.56 9.82
CA ILE A 37 6.52 21.96 8.83
C ILE A 37 7.93 21.96 9.42
N LYS A 38 8.46 20.75 9.68
CA LYS A 38 9.84 20.57 10.13
C LYS A 38 10.83 20.67 8.96
N TRP A 39 10.49 19.99 7.86
CA TRP A 39 11.22 20.07 6.60
C TRP A 39 10.34 19.61 5.43
N LYS A 40 10.73 20.01 4.21
CA LYS A 40 10.20 19.52 2.95
C LYS A 40 11.34 19.29 1.96
N THR A 41 11.28 18.15 1.24
CA THR A 41 12.34 17.73 0.33
C THR A 41 11.74 17.42 -1.04
N PRO A 42 12.18 18.11 -2.11
CA PRO A 42 11.81 17.76 -3.47
C PRO A 42 12.32 16.37 -3.85
N ILE A 43 11.48 15.59 -4.55
CA ILE A 43 11.83 14.26 -5.04
C ILE A 43 11.75 14.26 -6.57
N ALA A 44 12.86 13.95 -7.21
CA ALA A 44 12.94 13.85 -8.66
C ALA A 44 12.10 12.67 -9.20
N GLY A 45 11.53 12.83 -10.39
CA GLY A 45 10.77 11.81 -11.08
C GLY A 45 9.35 11.66 -10.54
N ARG A 46 8.77 10.46 -10.72
CA ARG A 46 7.40 10.16 -10.32
C ARG A 46 7.35 8.85 -9.53
N GLY A 47 6.72 8.89 -8.38
CA GLY A 47 6.50 7.72 -7.54
C GLY A 47 5.45 7.98 -6.48
N PHE A 48 4.66 6.94 -6.16
CA PHE A 48 3.59 7.01 -5.17
C PHE A 48 3.74 5.97 -4.05
N SER A 49 4.94 5.36 -3.93
CA SER A 49 5.21 4.51 -2.78
C SER A 49 5.04 5.30 -1.49
N THR A 50 4.32 4.76 -0.53
CA THR A 50 4.32 5.28 0.84
C THR A 50 5.74 5.14 1.40
N PRO A 51 6.34 6.17 1.99
CA PRO A 51 7.61 6.05 2.66
C PRO A 51 7.57 5.03 3.79
N ILE A 52 8.68 4.38 4.07
CA ILE A 52 8.87 3.61 5.29
C ILE A 52 9.94 4.27 6.16
N VAL A 53 9.85 4.07 7.46
CA VAL A 53 10.76 4.66 8.44
C VAL A 53 11.37 3.58 9.30
N TRP A 54 12.69 3.62 9.46
CA TRP A 54 13.42 2.79 10.41
C TRP A 54 14.55 3.59 11.08
N GLY A 55 14.44 3.81 12.37
CA GLY A 55 15.34 4.68 13.12
C GLY A 55 15.34 6.11 12.58
N ASP A 56 16.52 6.60 12.21
CA ASP A 56 16.72 7.94 11.66
C ASP A 56 16.66 7.98 10.11
N LYS A 57 16.20 6.92 9.47
CA LYS A 57 16.15 6.80 7.99
C LYS A 57 14.73 6.67 7.48
N LEU A 58 14.46 7.33 6.37
CA LEU A 58 13.22 7.25 5.62
C LEU A 58 13.54 6.76 4.21
N PHE A 59 12.80 5.75 3.74
CA PHE A 59 13.04 5.12 2.43
C PHE A 59 11.81 5.22 1.55
N LEU A 60 12.02 5.50 0.27
CA LEU A 60 10.98 5.53 -0.75
C LEU A 60 11.53 5.22 -2.14
N THR A 61 10.64 4.93 -3.09
CA THR A 61 11.03 4.66 -4.48
C THR A 61 10.57 5.78 -5.41
N THR A 62 11.30 6.01 -6.49
CA THR A 62 10.91 6.92 -7.57
C THR A 62 11.36 6.38 -8.92
N ALA A 63 10.73 6.85 -10.01
CA ALA A 63 11.13 6.56 -11.37
C ALA A 63 11.40 7.87 -12.10
N VAL A 64 12.64 8.04 -12.57
CA VAL A 64 13.11 9.28 -13.20
C VAL A 64 13.32 9.04 -14.70
N PRO A 65 12.66 9.76 -15.62
CA PRO A 65 12.89 9.62 -17.05
C PRO A 65 14.31 10.07 -17.40
N THR A 66 14.96 9.33 -18.34
CA THR A 66 16.32 9.63 -18.79
C THR A 66 16.33 10.56 -20.01
N GLY A 67 15.19 10.80 -20.63
CA GLY A 67 15.06 11.51 -21.89
C GLY A 67 15.16 10.63 -23.13
N LYS A 68 15.57 9.35 -23.01
CA LYS A 68 15.55 8.40 -24.12
C LYS A 68 14.15 7.87 -24.35
N PHE A 69 13.80 7.67 -25.64
CA PHE A 69 12.48 7.22 -26.06
C PHE A 69 12.60 6.16 -27.16
N ASP A 70 11.79 5.11 -27.07
CA ASP A 70 11.65 4.06 -28.07
C ASP A 70 10.21 4.03 -28.58
N ALA A 71 10.04 4.51 -29.82
CA ALA A 71 8.73 4.58 -30.47
C ALA A 71 8.10 3.19 -30.67
N SER A 72 8.92 2.17 -30.93
CA SER A 72 8.41 0.81 -31.20
C SER A 72 7.76 0.19 -29.96
N VAL A 73 8.32 0.47 -28.77
CA VAL A 73 7.73 0.04 -27.49
C VAL A 73 6.45 0.83 -27.20
N ALA A 74 6.44 2.14 -27.45
CA ALA A 74 5.27 2.98 -27.28
C ALA A 74 4.12 2.54 -28.18
N ASP A 75 4.39 2.28 -29.47
CA ASP A 75 3.39 1.82 -30.43
C ASP A 75 2.83 0.44 -30.05
N ALA A 76 3.68 -0.50 -29.67
CA ALA A 76 3.26 -1.83 -29.22
C ALA A 76 2.40 -1.78 -27.94
N ALA A 77 2.71 -0.91 -27.01
CA ALA A 77 1.91 -0.69 -25.81
C ALA A 77 0.57 -0.02 -26.16
N SER A 78 0.60 1.00 -26.99
CA SER A 78 -0.59 1.76 -27.44
C SER A 78 -1.63 0.87 -28.12
N GLN A 79 -1.20 -0.08 -28.95
CA GLN A 79 -2.10 -1.05 -29.62
C GLN A 79 -2.89 -1.94 -28.65
N ARG A 80 -2.35 -2.19 -27.45
CA ARG A 80 -3.00 -2.99 -26.42
C ARG A 80 -3.83 -2.17 -25.44
N ARG A 81 -3.76 -0.86 -25.54
CA ARG A 81 -4.45 0.04 -24.61
C ARG A 81 -5.94 0.11 -24.91
N THR A 82 -6.75 -0.24 -23.92
CA THR A 82 -8.22 -0.24 -24.03
C THR A 82 -8.88 0.91 -23.27
N ASN A 83 -8.11 1.66 -22.47
CA ASN A 83 -8.61 2.75 -21.65
C ASN A 83 -7.71 4.00 -21.79
N PRO A 84 -8.28 5.20 -22.08
CA PRO A 84 -7.48 6.42 -22.28
C PRO A 84 -6.76 6.91 -21.01
N ASN A 85 -7.15 6.44 -19.82
CA ASN A 85 -6.48 6.77 -18.56
C ASN A 85 -5.24 5.90 -18.29
N GLY A 86 -5.03 4.83 -19.03
CA GLY A 86 -3.82 3.99 -18.93
C GLY A 86 -2.72 4.43 -19.88
N GLY A 87 -1.57 3.75 -19.81
CA GLY A 87 -0.49 3.86 -20.78
C GLY A 87 0.36 5.12 -20.68
N SER A 88 0.39 5.81 -19.55
CA SER A 88 1.31 6.94 -19.36
C SER A 88 2.75 6.46 -19.21
N GLY A 89 3.71 7.17 -19.82
CA GLY A 89 5.14 6.84 -19.76
C GLY A 89 5.60 5.72 -20.68
N GLU A 90 4.74 5.26 -21.58
CA GLU A 90 5.07 4.28 -22.63
C GLU A 90 6.28 4.72 -23.46
N GLY A 91 7.20 3.80 -23.74
CA GLY A 91 8.38 4.04 -24.57
C GLY A 91 9.47 4.91 -23.92
N GLN A 92 9.22 5.53 -22.78
CA GLN A 92 10.23 6.35 -22.08
C GLN A 92 11.14 5.48 -21.22
N GLU A 93 12.47 5.63 -21.40
CA GLU A 93 13.44 5.00 -20.50
C GLU A 93 13.43 5.72 -19.14
N HIS A 94 13.42 4.92 -18.07
CA HIS A 94 13.43 5.40 -16.69
C HIS A 94 14.56 4.77 -15.89
N LYS A 95 15.12 5.54 -14.96
CA LYS A 95 15.89 5.03 -13.83
C LYS A 95 14.90 4.70 -12.70
N PHE A 96 14.90 3.47 -12.25
CA PHE A 96 14.15 2.98 -11.09
C PHE A 96 15.02 3.14 -9.86
N ILE A 97 14.64 4.02 -8.95
CA ILE A 97 15.52 4.50 -7.88
C ILE A 97 14.91 4.22 -6.51
N LEU A 98 15.76 3.73 -5.60
CA LEU A 98 15.53 3.70 -4.17
C LEU A 98 16.24 4.86 -3.52
N LEU A 99 15.54 5.64 -2.70
CA LEU A 99 16.06 6.80 -1.97
C LEU A 99 16.06 6.52 -0.47
N CYS A 100 17.09 7.04 0.20
CA CYS A 100 17.13 7.16 1.65
C CYS A 100 17.29 8.62 2.05
N LEU A 101 16.43 9.08 2.92
CA LEU A 101 16.49 10.42 3.50
C LEU A 101 16.81 10.33 4.99
N ASP A 102 17.54 11.29 5.50
CA ASP A 102 17.67 11.53 6.92
C ASP A 102 16.32 12.01 7.50
N ARG A 103 15.80 11.30 8.47
CA ARG A 103 14.49 11.58 9.07
C ARG A 103 14.42 12.95 9.74
N ARG A 104 15.52 13.43 10.33
CA ARG A 104 15.56 14.66 11.12
C ARG A 104 15.61 15.91 10.23
N SER A 105 16.36 15.82 9.12
CA SER A 105 16.65 16.98 8.26
C SER A 105 16.01 16.91 6.87
N GLY A 106 15.51 15.75 6.46
CA GLY A 106 14.99 15.52 5.12
C GLY A 106 16.07 15.42 4.03
N LYS A 107 17.37 15.51 4.38
CA LYS A 107 18.46 15.41 3.39
C LYS A 107 18.50 14.01 2.77
N ILE A 108 18.65 13.94 1.46
CA ILE A 108 18.93 12.67 0.78
C ILE A 108 20.33 12.22 1.19
N LEU A 109 20.40 11.07 1.86
CA LEU A 109 21.64 10.45 2.32
C LEU A 109 22.31 9.67 1.20
N TRP A 110 21.48 8.96 0.42
CA TRP A 110 21.92 8.18 -0.74
C TRP A 110 20.75 7.88 -1.68
N GLU A 111 21.08 7.61 -2.92
CA GLU A 111 20.18 7.04 -3.93
C GLU A 111 20.84 5.84 -4.60
N GLN A 112 20.02 4.83 -4.91
CA GLN A 112 20.46 3.63 -5.64
C GLN A 112 19.60 3.43 -6.88
N VAL A 113 20.23 3.44 -8.04
CA VAL A 113 19.59 3.07 -9.29
C VAL A 113 19.53 1.55 -9.36
N ALA A 114 18.36 1.00 -9.06
CA ALA A 114 18.13 -0.46 -9.10
C ALA A 114 18.17 -0.98 -10.53
N LYS A 115 17.56 -0.27 -11.47
CA LYS A 115 17.53 -0.60 -12.91
C LYS A 115 17.35 0.65 -13.76
N THR A 116 17.87 0.62 -14.98
CA THR A 116 17.49 1.55 -16.05
C THR A 116 16.84 0.71 -17.15
N ALA A 117 15.60 1.04 -17.52
CA ALA A 117 14.85 0.27 -18.51
C ALA A 117 13.74 1.11 -19.16
N ILE A 118 13.32 0.67 -20.34
CA ILE A 118 12.08 1.12 -20.99
C ILE A 118 10.97 0.15 -20.54
N PRO A 119 9.94 0.62 -19.80
CA PRO A 119 8.82 -0.20 -19.41
C PRO A 119 8.02 -0.69 -20.62
N HIS A 120 7.61 -1.96 -20.60
CA HIS A 120 6.83 -2.58 -21.67
C HIS A 120 5.34 -2.14 -21.68
N GLU A 121 4.87 -1.58 -20.58
CA GLU A 121 3.54 -0.97 -20.39
C GLU A 121 3.67 0.34 -19.60
N GLY A 122 2.68 1.20 -19.73
CA GLY A 122 2.56 2.42 -18.96
C GLY A 122 1.90 2.24 -17.60
N TYR A 123 1.39 3.35 -17.06
CA TYR A 123 0.65 3.40 -15.80
C TYR A 123 -0.58 4.31 -15.92
N HIS A 124 -1.46 4.30 -14.93
CA HIS A 124 -2.62 5.20 -14.88
C HIS A 124 -2.18 6.68 -14.87
N ARG A 125 -2.66 7.46 -15.83
CA ARG A 125 -2.19 8.83 -16.12
C ARG A 125 -2.23 9.77 -14.91
N ALA A 126 -3.29 9.74 -14.13
CA ALA A 126 -3.45 10.64 -12.98
C ALA A 126 -2.66 10.14 -11.76
N TYR A 127 -2.92 8.92 -11.29
CA TYR A 127 -2.44 8.42 -10.00
C TYR A 127 -1.61 7.14 -10.07
N GLY A 128 -1.10 6.77 -11.25
CA GLY A 128 -0.13 5.68 -11.42
C GLY A 128 1.31 6.18 -11.49
N SER A 129 2.24 5.28 -11.27
CA SER A 129 3.68 5.49 -11.48
C SER A 129 4.40 4.15 -11.65
N PHE A 130 5.64 4.17 -12.15
CA PHE A 130 6.51 3.00 -12.18
C PHE A 130 7.18 2.69 -10.82
N ALA A 131 6.88 3.50 -9.79
CA ALA A 131 7.40 3.38 -8.44
C ALA A 131 6.27 3.55 -7.40
N SER A 132 5.21 2.75 -7.54
CA SER A 132 4.05 2.75 -6.65
C SER A 132 4.20 1.76 -5.50
N SER A 133 4.95 0.67 -5.69
CA SER A 133 5.25 -0.31 -4.65
C SER A 133 6.12 0.29 -3.55
N SER A 134 5.66 0.18 -2.30
CA SER A 134 6.41 0.65 -1.13
C SER A 134 7.51 -0.35 -0.75
N PRO A 135 8.67 0.13 -0.27
CA PRO A 135 9.67 -0.73 0.32
C PRO A 135 9.16 -1.44 1.59
N VAL A 136 9.87 -2.48 2.02
CA VAL A 136 9.67 -3.13 3.32
C VAL A 136 11.03 -3.42 3.97
N THR A 137 11.12 -3.35 5.30
CA THR A 137 12.35 -3.63 6.04
C THR A 137 12.08 -4.47 7.30
N ASP A 138 13.07 -5.28 7.66
CA ASP A 138 13.14 -5.96 8.96
C ASP A 138 14.13 -5.28 9.92
N GLY A 139 14.63 -4.10 9.55
CA GLY A 139 15.64 -3.34 10.31
C GLY A 139 17.08 -3.76 10.04
N GLN A 140 17.31 -4.80 9.26
CA GLN A 140 18.62 -5.23 8.79
C GLN A 140 18.77 -5.04 7.29
N SER A 141 17.74 -5.43 6.56
CA SER A 141 17.68 -5.36 5.10
C SER A 141 16.46 -4.59 4.63
N LEU A 142 16.58 -4.02 3.45
CA LEU A 142 15.55 -3.24 2.77
C LEU A 142 15.20 -3.93 1.47
N TYR A 143 13.93 -4.29 1.29
CA TYR A 143 13.41 -5.02 0.14
C TYR A 143 12.54 -4.11 -0.70
N VAL A 144 12.77 -4.12 -2.01
CA VAL A 144 12.09 -3.26 -2.98
C VAL A 144 11.65 -4.11 -4.17
N SER A 145 10.40 -3.93 -4.60
CA SER A 145 9.89 -4.51 -5.83
C SER A 145 9.56 -3.40 -6.82
N PHE A 146 10.10 -3.50 -8.02
CA PHE A 146 9.68 -2.72 -9.18
C PHE A 146 8.89 -3.60 -10.17
N GLY A 147 8.21 -4.64 -9.64
CA GLY A 147 7.39 -5.56 -10.42
C GLY A 147 8.18 -6.25 -11.52
N SER A 148 7.77 -6.05 -12.76
CA SER A 148 8.44 -6.60 -13.96
C SER A 148 9.90 -6.16 -14.14
N ARG A 149 10.41 -5.19 -13.37
CA ARG A 149 11.78 -4.67 -13.46
C ARG A 149 12.68 -5.27 -12.37
N GLY A 150 12.14 -6.17 -11.56
CA GLY A 150 12.90 -6.95 -10.60
C GLY A 150 12.61 -6.61 -9.14
N ILE A 151 13.16 -7.46 -8.28
CA ILE A 151 13.11 -7.39 -6.83
C ILE A 151 14.54 -7.25 -6.33
N TYR A 152 14.74 -6.37 -5.37
CA TYR A 152 16.07 -5.97 -4.88
C TYR A 152 16.11 -6.01 -3.37
N CYS A 153 17.24 -6.44 -2.83
CA CYS A 153 17.55 -6.36 -1.41
C CYS A 153 18.82 -5.53 -1.21
N TYR A 154 18.72 -4.55 -0.33
CA TYR A 154 19.83 -3.69 0.08
C TYR A 154 20.04 -3.76 1.58
N ASP A 155 21.23 -3.44 2.06
CA ASP A 155 21.38 -3.05 3.47
C ASP A 155 20.81 -1.63 3.69
N LEU A 156 20.69 -1.21 4.95
CA LEU A 156 20.16 0.14 5.27
C LEU A 156 21.11 1.29 4.89
N ASN A 157 22.32 0.99 4.39
CA ASN A 157 23.29 1.96 3.88
C ASN A 157 23.31 2.02 2.34
N GLY A 158 22.41 1.26 1.68
CA GLY A 158 22.24 1.28 0.23
C GLY A 158 23.13 0.31 -0.53
N LYS A 159 23.89 -0.57 0.15
CA LYS A 159 24.66 -1.61 -0.52
C LYS A 159 23.72 -2.72 -1.00
N LEU A 160 23.77 -3.03 -2.30
CA LEU A 160 23.02 -4.14 -2.88
C LEU A 160 23.53 -5.48 -2.31
N ILE A 161 22.61 -6.28 -1.77
CA ILE A 161 22.87 -7.63 -1.24
C ILE A 161 22.55 -8.67 -2.32
N TRP A 162 21.33 -8.60 -2.87
CA TRP A 162 20.92 -9.44 -3.98
C TRP A 162 19.85 -8.75 -4.84
N GLN A 163 19.73 -9.22 -6.08
CA GLN A 163 18.66 -8.84 -6.99
C GLN A 163 18.07 -10.07 -7.69
N LYS A 164 16.80 -10.01 -8.03
CA LYS A 164 16.09 -11.08 -8.71
C LYS A 164 15.24 -10.51 -9.84
N ASP A 165 15.58 -10.88 -11.07
CA ASP A 165 14.72 -10.71 -12.23
C ASP A 165 13.97 -12.03 -12.45
N LEU A 166 12.65 -11.99 -12.46
CA LEU A 166 11.79 -13.16 -12.67
C LEU A 166 11.50 -13.42 -14.15
N GLY A 167 11.97 -12.55 -15.05
CA GLY A 167 11.70 -12.62 -16.48
C GLY A 167 10.21 -12.37 -16.84
N VAL A 168 9.41 -11.86 -15.90
CA VAL A 168 7.98 -11.64 -16.09
C VAL A 168 7.74 -10.22 -16.58
N LYS A 169 6.94 -10.08 -17.64
CA LYS A 169 6.38 -8.81 -18.10
C LYS A 169 4.88 -8.82 -17.77
N MET A 170 4.52 -8.26 -16.62
CA MET A 170 3.13 -8.23 -16.18
C MET A 170 2.27 -7.44 -17.17
N GLN A 171 1.12 -7.98 -17.50
CA GLN A 171 0.09 -7.30 -18.27
C GLN A 171 -1.01 -6.85 -17.32
N MET A 172 -1.05 -5.56 -17.06
CA MET A 172 -2.01 -5.00 -16.12
C MET A 172 -3.26 -4.54 -16.83
N ARG A 173 -4.42 -4.76 -16.20
CA ARG A 173 -5.69 -4.28 -16.71
C ARG A 173 -5.62 -2.80 -17.09
N ASN A 174 -6.04 -2.49 -18.31
CA ASN A 174 -6.04 -1.14 -18.86
C ASN A 174 -4.67 -0.44 -18.82
N GLN A 175 -3.57 -1.18 -18.61
CA GLN A 175 -2.22 -0.62 -18.41
C GLN A 175 -2.20 0.42 -17.25
N PHE A 176 -2.86 0.12 -16.15
CA PHE A 176 -2.90 1.02 -14.98
C PHE A 176 -1.63 0.95 -14.12
N GLY A 177 -0.70 0.07 -14.48
CA GLY A 177 0.59 -0.08 -13.81
C GLY A 177 0.57 -1.11 -12.68
N GLU A 178 1.74 -1.47 -12.26
CA GLU A 178 2.03 -2.45 -11.21
C GLU A 178 2.12 -1.75 -9.86
N GLY A 179 1.60 -2.33 -8.76
CA GLY A 179 1.52 -1.59 -7.50
C GLY A 179 1.58 -2.42 -6.21
N SER A 180 1.48 -3.75 -6.27
CA SER A 180 1.57 -4.58 -5.07
C SER A 180 2.95 -4.48 -4.43
N ALA A 181 3.01 -4.20 -3.12
CA ALA A 181 4.26 -4.16 -2.36
C ALA A 181 4.61 -5.54 -1.81
N PRO A 182 5.92 -5.84 -1.62
CA PRO A 182 6.35 -7.06 -0.95
C PRO A 182 5.97 -7.08 0.52
N VAL A 183 5.86 -8.28 1.10
CA VAL A 183 5.54 -8.51 2.51
C VAL A 183 6.55 -9.49 3.11
N LEU A 184 7.02 -9.22 4.32
CA LEU A 184 7.87 -10.13 5.07
C LEU A 184 7.04 -11.14 5.87
N ALA A 185 7.38 -12.42 5.74
CA ALA A 185 6.77 -13.54 6.47
C ALA A 185 7.86 -14.43 7.08
N GLY A 186 8.43 -14.01 8.22
CA GLY A 186 9.58 -14.66 8.83
C GLY A 186 10.85 -14.51 7.98
N ASP A 187 11.40 -15.63 7.49
CA ASP A 187 12.55 -15.63 6.60
C ASP A 187 12.19 -15.52 5.10
N ALA A 188 10.92 -15.38 4.77
CA ALA A 188 10.45 -15.24 3.41
C ALA A 188 10.05 -13.79 3.07
N LEU A 189 10.39 -13.38 1.84
CA LEU A 189 9.85 -12.21 1.16
C LEU A 189 8.76 -12.68 0.19
N ILE A 190 7.54 -12.22 0.41
CA ILE A 190 6.36 -12.60 -0.37
C ILE A 190 6.05 -11.48 -1.37
N VAL A 191 5.83 -11.86 -2.63
CA VAL A 191 5.42 -10.92 -3.68
C VAL A 191 4.25 -11.50 -4.47
N ASN A 192 3.21 -10.70 -4.67
CA ASN A 192 2.05 -11.06 -5.46
C ASN A 192 2.17 -10.48 -6.88
N PHE A 193 1.99 -11.33 -7.89
CA PHE A 193 2.04 -11.00 -9.31
C PHE A 193 0.69 -11.30 -9.97
N ASP A 194 -0.37 -10.63 -9.51
CA ASP A 194 -1.70 -10.72 -10.14
C ASP A 194 -1.75 -9.83 -11.39
N GLN A 195 -2.06 -10.42 -12.53
CA GLN A 195 -2.06 -9.80 -13.85
C GLN A 195 -3.13 -10.45 -14.75
N GLU A 196 -3.31 -9.95 -15.97
CA GLU A 196 -4.35 -10.45 -16.88
C GLU A 196 -4.08 -11.89 -17.37
N SER A 197 -2.85 -12.39 -17.29
CA SER A 197 -2.54 -13.79 -17.61
C SER A 197 -1.32 -14.30 -16.84
N GLY A 198 -1.41 -15.52 -16.28
CA GLY A 198 -0.29 -16.16 -15.60
C GLY A 198 0.01 -15.57 -14.22
N SER A 199 -1.02 -15.25 -13.46
CA SER A 199 -0.90 -14.75 -12.08
C SER A 199 -0.29 -15.78 -11.15
N PHE A 200 0.53 -15.32 -10.20
CA PHE A 200 1.14 -16.16 -9.17
C PHE A 200 1.50 -15.35 -7.92
N ILE A 201 1.67 -16.05 -6.81
CA ILE A 201 2.31 -15.55 -5.60
C ILE A 201 3.61 -16.33 -5.39
N ILE A 202 4.67 -15.64 -4.97
CA ILE A 202 6.00 -16.22 -4.81
C ILE A 202 6.57 -15.86 -3.45
N ALA A 203 7.26 -16.80 -2.83
CA ALA A 203 8.12 -16.60 -1.68
C ALA A 203 9.58 -16.73 -2.06
N LEU A 204 10.36 -15.74 -1.70
CA LEU A 204 11.81 -15.74 -1.83
C LEU A 204 12.45 -15.80 -0.44
N ASP A 205 13.53 -16.56 -0.30
CA ASP A 205 14.39 -16.45 0.88
C ASP A 205 14.90 -15.01 0.99
N LYS A 206 14.60 -14.34 2.08
CA LYS A 206 14.89 -12.92 2.24
C LYS A 206 16.37 -12.57 2.25
N ARG A 207 17.26 -13.54 2.57
CA ARG A 207 18.71 -13.32 2.65
C ARG A 207 19.40 -13.51 1.30
N SER A 208 18.89 -14.41 0.47
CA SER A 208 19.56 -14.83 -0.78
C SER A 208 18.76 -14.52 -2.05
N GLY A 209 17.46 -14.20 -1.96
CA GLY A 209 16.59 -14.05 -3.11
C GLY A 209 16.25 -15.37 -3.83
N LYS A 210 16.63 -16.53 -3.27
CA LYS A 210 16.27 -17.84 -3.83
C LYS A 210 14.79 -18.09 -3.67
N GLU A 211 14.17 -18.67 -4.70
CA GLU A 211 12.77 -19.07 -4.66
C GLU A 211 12.59 -20.21 -3.65
N LEU A 212 11.70 -20.03 -2.68
CA LEU A 212 11.29 -21.04 -1.71
C LEU A 212 10.09 -21.82 -2.22
N TRP A 213 9.10 -21.11 -2.71
CA TRP A 213 7.92 -21.69 -3.34
C TRP A 213 7.24 -20.67 -4.26
N ARG A 214 6.45 -21.18 -5.20
CA ARG A 214 5.59 -20.40 -6.10
C ARG A 214 4.26 -21.12 -6.25
N THR A 215 3.16 -20.35 -6.19
CA THR A 215 1.82 -20.87 -6.38
C THR A 215 1.12 -20.08 -7.47
N SER A 216 0.68 -20.77 -8.52
CA SER A 216 -0.15 -20.17 -9.57
C SER A 216 -1.48 -19.73 -9.01
N ARG A 217 -1.98 -18.60 -9.47
CA ARG A 217 -3.25 -18.03 -9.09
C ARG A 217 -4.15 -17.92 -10.33
N ASN A 218 -5.36 -18.43 -10.24
CA ASN A 218 -6.39 -18.15 -11.24
C ASN A 218 -7.04 -16.81 -10.88
N GLU A 219 -6.34 -15.72 -11.21
CA GLU A 219 -6.75 -14.35 -10.90
C GLU A 219 -6.36 -13.42 -12.04
N VAL A 220 -7.07 -12.30 -12.15
CA VAL A 220 -6.74 -11.18 -13.03
C VAL A 220 -6.03 -10.10 -12.24
N SER A 221 -5.72 -8.95 -12.88
CA SER A 221 -5.04 -7.84 -12.22
C SER A 221 -5.69 -7.45 -10.90
N THR A 222 -4.89 -7.43 -9.85
CA THR A 222 -5.18 -6.86 -8.54
C THR A 222 -4.01 -6.01 -8.08
N TRP A 223 -4.25 -5.12 -7.13
CA TRP A 223 -3.24 -4.25 -6.54
C TRP A 223 -3.16 -4.40 -5.03
N ALA A 224 -3.96 -5.31 -4.46
CA ALA A 224 -3.97 -5.59 -3.04
C ALA A 224 -2.64 -6.24 -2.60
N ASN A 225 -2.09 -5.76 -1.50
CA ASN A 225 -0.94 -6.40 -0.88
C ASN A 225 -1.39 -7.64 -0.11
N PRO A 226 -0.59 -8.73 -0.12
CA PRO A 226 -0.80 -9.85 0.79
C PRO A 226 -0.80 -9.37 2.25
N LEU A 227 -1.64 -9.99 3.07
CA LEU A 227 -1.66 -9.81 4.52
C LEU A 227 -1.13 -11.07 5.19
N LEU A 228 -0.09 -10.94 6.02
CA LEU A 228 0.34 -12.03 6.89
C LEU A 228 -0.56 -12.06 8.12
N VAL A 229 -1.19 -13.20 8.35
CA VAL A 229 -2.06 -13.47 9.51
C VAL A 229 -1.47 -14.62 10.30
N GLU A 230 -1.35 -14.47 11.60
CA GLU A 230 -1.05 -15.57 12.51
C GLU A 230 -2.28 -15.89 13.36
N HIS A 231 -2.89 -17.04 13.11
CA HIS A 231 -4.10 -17.48 13.78
C HIS A 231 -3.92 -18.88 14.33
N LYS A 232 -4.05 -19.03 15.68
CA LYS A 232 -3.90 -20.32 16.39
C LYS A 232 -2.62 -21.08 16.03
N GLY A 233 -1.49 -20.34 15.96
CA GLY A 233 -0.18 -20.90 15.64
C GLY A 233 0.06 -21.21 14.15
N ARG A 234 -0.91 -20.97 13.27
CA ARG A 234 -0.75 -21.10 11.82
C ARG A 234 -0.57 -19.75 11.15
N ARG A 235 0.51 -19.58 10.41
CA ARG A 235 0.77 -18.37 9.60
C ARG A 235 0.25 -18.57 8.19
N GLN A 236 -0.60 -17.65 7.74
CA GLN A 236 -1.20 -17.66 6.42
C GLN A 236 -1.11 -16.30 5.74
N LEU A 237 -1.06 -16.30 4.43
CA LEU A 237 -1.05 -15.13 3.58
C LEU A 237 -2.43 -14.96 2.96
N VAL A 238 -3.16 -13.94 3.37
CA VAL A 238 -4.47 -13.62 2.77
C VAL A 238 -4.28 -12.60 1.65
N VAL A 239 -4.74 -12.94 0.46
CA VAL A 239 -4.64 -12.10 -0.74
C VAL A 239 -6.03 -11.87 -1.30
N ALA A 240 -6.51 -10.64 -1.24
CA ALA A 240 -7.76 -10.25 -1.88
C ALA A 240 -7.63 -10.36 -3.40
N GLY A 241 -8.65 -10.90 -4.05
CA GLY A 241 -8.67 -11.08 -5.50
C GLY A 241 -10.01 -10.70 -6.09
N THR A 242 -10.02 -10.36 -7.36
CA THR A 242 -11.23 -10.04 -8.13
C THR A 242 -12.14 -11.27 -8.27
N GLY A 243 -11.57 -12.43 -8.58
CA GLY A 243 -12.32 -13.68 -8.65
C GLY A 243 -12.59 -14.26 -7.26
N LYS A 244 -11.53 -14.49 -6.49
CA LYS A 244 -11.60 -15.02 -5.13
C LYS A 244 -10.50 -14.44 -4.23
N THR A 245 -10.86 -14.11 -3.02
CA THR A 245 -9.87 -13.97 -1.94
C THR A 245 -9.34 -15.36 -1.60
N ARG A 246 -8.01 -15.49 -1.44
CA ARG A 246 -7.38 -16.78 -1.11
C ARG A 246 -6.42 -16.61 0.04
N ALA A 247 -6.36 -17.65 0.89
CA ALA A 247 -5.33 -17.78 1.91
C ALA A 247 -4.37 -18.91 1.58
N TYR A 248 -3.10 -18.66 1.75
CA TYR A 248 -2.02 -19.62 1.50
C TYR A 248 -1.23 -19.85 2.78
N ASP A 249 -0.80 -21.07 3.00
CA ASP A 249 0.17 -21.40 4.03
C ASP A 249 1.49 -20.65 3.76
N ALA A 250 1.92 -19.85 4.73
CA ALA A 250 3.09 -18.98 4.54
C ALA A 250 4.40 -19.75 4.35
N ALA A 251 4.49 -21.01 4.84
CA ALA A 251 5.69 -21.82 4.77
C ALA A 251 5.89 -22.50 3.41
N ASN A 252 4.80 -22.87 2.72
CA ASN A 252 4.88 -23.72 1.53
C ASN A 252 3.97 -23.27 0.36
N GLY A 253 3.19 -22.21 0.51
CA GLY A 253 2.32 -21.67 -0.52
C GLY A 253 1.08 -22.50 -0.85
N LYS A 254 0.78 -23.57 -0.11
CA LYS A 254 -0.44 -24.35 -0.32
C LYS A 254 -1.67 -23.53 0.03
N MET A 255 -2.67 -23.55 -0.84
CA MET A 255 -3.95 -22.88 -0.57
C MET A 255 -4.64 -23.55 0.62
N ILE A 256 -5.09 -22.73 1.58
CA ILE A 256 -5.82 -23.17 2.77
C ILE A 256 -7.32 -23.03 2.52
N TRP A 257 -7.73 -21.86 2.10
CA TRP A 257 -9.13 -21.55 1.79
C TRP A 257 -9.23 -20.50 0.69
N GLU A 258 -10.40 -20.44 0.08
CA GLU A 258 -10.78 -19.38 -0.84
C GLU A 258 -12.22 -18.94 -0.62
N ALA A 259 -12.57 -17.72 -1.00
CA ALA A 259 -13.93 -17.18 -0.94
C ALA A 259 -14.16 -16.19 -2.08
N ALA A 260 -15.23 -16.41 -2.85
CA ALA A 260 -15.69 -15.45 -3.84
C ALA A 260 -16.59 -14.37 -3.20
N GLY A 261 -16.87 -13.32 -3.95
CA GLY A 261 -17.87 -12.31 -3.58
C GLY A 261 -17.38 -10.86 -3.63
N LEU A 262 -16.08 -10.62 -3.83
CA LEU A 262 -15.58 -9.27 -4.09
C LEU A 262 -15.93 -8.82 -5.52
N GLY A 263 -15.96 -7.50 -5.73
CA GLY A 263 -16.12 -6.89 -7.05
C GLY A 263 -14.79 -6.78 -7.82
N LEU A 264 -14.82 -6.08 -8.95
CA LEU A 264 -13.65 -5.88 -9.80
C LEU A 264 -12.58 -5.02 -9.14
N ASN A 265 -11.32 -5.25 -9.55
CA ASN A 265 -10.15 -4.48 -9.15
C ASN A 265 -9.94 -4.47 -7.63
N ALA A 266 -9.54 -5.59 -7.05
CA ALA A 266 -9.17 -5.65 -5.65
C ALA A 266 -7.89 -4.80 -5.41
N ILE A 267 -8.04 -3.67 -4.71
CA ILE A 267 -6.97 -2.73 -4.38
C ILE A 267 -6.76 -2.63 -2.87
N PRO A 268 -7.82 -2.44 -2.04
CA PRO A 268 -7.64 -2.33 -0.60
C PRO A 268 -6.97 -3.57 -0.01
N ALA A 269 -5.95 -3.35 0.82
CA ALA A 269 -5.31 -4.44 1.54
C ALA A 269 -6.27 -5.03 2.58
N PRO A 270 -6.27 -6.36 2.77
CA PRO A 270 -6.97 -6.99 3.88
C PRO A 270 -6.46 -6.47 5.24
N VAL A 271 -7.31 -6.51 6.24
CA VAL A 271 -6.93 -6.33 7.67
C VAL A 271 -7.57 -7.45 8.48
N TRP A 272 -7.05 -7.71 9.68
CA TRP A 272 -7.55 -8.78 10.53
C TRP A 272 -7.54 -8.39 12.01
N SER A 273 -8.41 -9.01 12.78
CA SER A 273 -8.45 -8.96 14.25
C SER A 273 -9.10 -10.23 14.76
N ASP A 274 -8.54 -10.79 15.82
CA ASP A 274 -9.03 -12.00 16.46
C ASP A 274 -9.22 -13.18 15.47
N ASP A 275 -10.45 -13.63 15.30
CA ASP A 275 -10.83 -14.73 14.44
C ASP A 275 -11.35 -14.29 13.04
N LEU A 276 -11.27 -12.98 12.71
CA LEU A 276 -11.84 -12.44 11.47
C LEU A 276 -10.79 -11.75 10.60
N VAL A 277 -10.85 -12.01 9.30
CA VAL A 277 -10.17 -11.21 8.28
C VAL A 277 -11.20 -10.44 7.46
N TYR A 278 -10.88 -9.19 7.15
CA TYR A 278 -11.75 -8.28 6.41
C TYR A 278 -11.14 -8.00 5.05
N VAL A 279 -11.95 -8.15 4.02
CA VAL A 279 -11.56 -7.91 2.62
C VAL A 279 -12.60 -7.04 1.94
N MET A 280 -12.16 -6.16 1.04
CA MET A 280 -13.03 -5.12 0.49
C MET A 280 -12.70 -4.80 -0.96
N THR A 281 -13.74 -4.45 -1.73
CA THR A 281 -13.64 -3.77 -3.04
C THR A 281 -14.71 -2.69 -3.14
N GLY A 282 -14.45 -1.65 -3.93
CA GLY A 282 -15.38 -0.52 -4.09
C GLY A 282 -15.77 -0.23 -5.53
N HIS A 283 -15.26 -1.00 -6.52
CA HIS A 283 -15.51 -0.77 -7.95
C HIS A 283 -16.28 -1.95 -8.54
N PHE A 284 -17.37 -1.70 -9.25
CA PHE A 284 -18.33 -2.69 -9.74
C PHE A 284 -18.64 -3.80 -8.72
N ASN A 285 -19.88 -3.87 -8.28
CA ASN A 285 -20.31 -4.76 -7.19
C ASN A 285 -19.48 -4.57 -5.90
N PRO A 286 -19.50 -3.36 -5.33
CA PRO A 286 -18.76 -3.06 -4.12
C PRO A 286 -19.14 -4.02 -2.99
N ARG A 287 -18.13 -4.52 -2.28
CA ARG A 287 -18.34 -5.50 -1.21
C ARG A 287 -17.26 -5.37 -0.14
N LEU A 288 -17.68 -5.43 1.10
CA LEU A 288 -16.85 -5.67 2.28
C LEU A 288 -17.33 -6.96 2.92
N MET A 289 -16.42 -7.87 3.24
CA MET A 289 -16.74 -9.15 3.89
C MET A 289 -15.85 -9.36 5.10
N ALA A 290 -16.44 -9.85 6.19
CA ALA A 290 -15.72 -10.42 7.32
C ALA A 290 -15.76 -11.95 7.21
N ILE A 291 -14.58 -12.56 7.11
CA ILE A 291 -14.42 -14.00 6.91
C ILE A 291 -13.77 -14.60 8.15
N ARG A 292 -14.37 -15.65 8.69
CA ARG A 292 -13.86 -16.36 9.87
C ARG A 292 -12.66 -17.22 9.51
N LEU A 293 -11.58 -17.02 10.23
CA LEU A 293 -10.35 -17.80 10.16
C LEU A 293 -10.50 -19.19 10.77
N GLY A 294 -9.57 -20.10 10.48
CA GLY A 294 -9.60 -21.48 11.00
C GLY A 294 -10.53 -22.42 10.25
N ARG A 295 -11.01 -22.01 9.06
CA ARG A 295 -11.74 -22.84 8.11
C ARG A 295 -10.86 -23.15 6.91
N GLU A 296 -11.18 -24.19 6.15
CA GLU A 296 -10.44 -24.63 4.96
C GLU A 296 -11.39 -24.89 3.78
N GLY A 297 -10.84 -24.91 2.55
CA GLY A 297 -11.59 -25.16 1.33
C GLY A 297 -12.31 -23.94 0.77
N ASP A 298 -13.39 -24.15 0.03
CA ASP A 298 -14.19 -23.08 -0.55
C ASP A 298 -15.22 -22.56 0.47
N LEU A 299 -15.01 -21.35 0.93
CA LEU A 299 -15.83 -20.65 1.91
C LEU A 299 -16.91 -19.76 1.27
N THR A 300 -17.05 -19.79 -0.04
CA THR A 300 -18.03 -18.99 -0.78
C THR A 300 -19.45 -19.29 -0.30
N ASN A 301 -20.18 -18.25 0.11
CA ASN A 301 -21.55 -18.36 0.64
C ASN A 301 -21.71 -19.31 1.84
N SER A 302 -20.64 -19.60 2.58
CA SER A 302 -20.69 -20.41 3.79
C SER A 302 -20.86 -19.53 5.04
N GLU A 303 -21.11 -20.17 6.19
CA GLU A 303 -21.16 -19.50 7.51
C GLU A 303 -19.82 -18.87 7.93
N ALA A 304 -18.75 -19.16 7.19
CA ALA A 304 -17.47 -18.48 7.40
C ALA A 304 -17.54 -17.00 7.01
N VAL A 305 -18.40 -16.60 6.07
CA VAL A 305 -18.70 -15.20 5.79
C VAL A 305 -19.68 -14.70 6.85
N VAL A 306 -19.15 -14.14 7.93
CA VAL A 306 -19.91 -13.78 9.14
C VAL A 306 -20.89 -12.64 8.85
N TRP A 307 -20.43 -11.64 8.10
CA TRP A 307 -21.25 -10.53 7.63
C TRP A 307 -20.67 -9.90 6.37
N SER A 308 -21.47 -9.15 5.66
CA SER A 308 -21.02 -8.37 4.51
C SER A 308 -21.80 -7.08 4.33
N GLN A 309 -21.14 -6.07 3.73
CA GLN A 309 -21.70 -4.78 3.35
C GLN A 309 -21.50 -4.52 1.86
N THR A 310 -22.44 -3.82 1.22
CA THR A 310 -22.39 -3.45 -0.20
C THR A 310 -22.33 -1.95 -0.42
N ARG A 311 -22.33 -1.16 0.66
CA ARG A 311 -22.26 0.31 0.65
C ARG A 311 -21.24 0.77 1.69
N GLY A 312 -20.66 1.97 1.47
CA GLY A 312 -19.63 2.52 2.35
C GLY A 312 -18.32 1.77 2.27
N THR A 313 -18.05 1.10 1.16
CA THR A 313 -16.82 0.37 0.87
C THR A 313 -15.87 1.23 0.04
N SER A 314 -14.57 1.05 0.22
CA SER A 314 -13.54 1.78 -0.52
C SER A 314 -13.16 1.08 -1.81
N TYR A 315 -12.85 1.85 -2.85
CA TYR A 315 -12.26 1.33 -4.08
C TYR A 315 -10.73 1.28 -3.99
N THR A 316 -10.09 2.39 -3.61
CA THR A 316 -8.64 2.50 -3.52
C THR A 316 -8.11 2.53 -2.08
N PRO A 317 -8.62 3.37 -1.17
CA PRO A 317 -8.10 3.43 0.19
C PRO A 317 -8.29 2.12 0.95
N SER A 318 -7.24 1.64 1.61
CA SER A 318 -7.34 0.50 2.53
C SER A 318 -7.92 0.91 3.87
N PRO A 319 -8.63 0.00 4.56
CA PRO A 319 -9.28 0.33 5.83
C PRO A 319 -8.29 0.50 6.98
N VAL A 320 -8.78 1.10 8.06
CA VAL A 320 -8.15 1.04 9.40
C VAL A 320 -9.04 0.18 10.30
N LEU A 321 -8.41 -0.73 11.03
CA LEU A 321 -9.07 -1.58 12.01
C LEU A 321 -8.42 -1.37 13.38
N HIS A 322 -9.20 -0.91 14.36
CA HIS A 322 -8.70 -0.61 15.70
C HIS A 322 -9.82 -0.72 16.74
N GLU A 323 -9.54 -1.40 17.83
CA GLU A 323 -10.45 -1.56 18.99
C GLU A 323 -11.87 -1.96 18.59
N GLY A 324 -11.99 -2.99 17.73
CA GLY A 324 -13.28 -3.49 17.28
C GLY A 324 -14.04 -2.57 16.31
N ARG A 325 -13.39 -1.51 15.81
CA ARG A 325 -13.98 -0.56 14.84
C ARG A 325 -13.28 -0.66 13.50
N PHE A 326 -14.05 -0.83 12.45
CA PHE A 326 -13.58 -0.88 11.07
C PHE A 326 -13.93 0.43 10.35
N TYR A 327 -12.91 1.19 9.94
CA TYR A 327 -13.07 2.46 9.25
C TYR A 327 -12.80 2.28 7.76
N ALA A 328 -13.76 2.69 6.93
CA ALA A 328 -13.66 2.67 5.47
C ALA A 328 -13.87 4.08 4.89
N LEU A 329 -12.87 4.56 4.15
CA LEU A 329 -12.92 5.83 3.43
C LEU A 329 -13.15 5.55 1.95
N THR A 330 -14.22 6.08 1.38
CA THR A 330 -14.46 5.95 -0.07
C THR A 330 -13.64 6.95 -0.86
N ASP A 331 -13.41 6.66 -2.13
CA ASP A 331 -12.67 7.54 -3.05
C ASP A 331 -13.28 8.94 -3.22
N ASN A 332 -14.58 9.09 -2.93
CA ASN A 332 -15.35 10.33 -3.05
C ASN A 332 -15.68 10.98 -1.69
N ALA A 333 -14.76 10.90 -0.74
CA ALA A 333 -14.81 11.61 0.54
C ALA A 333 -15.96 11.21 1.49
N MET A 334 -16.33 9.93 1.52
CA MET A 334 -17.28 9.40 2.49
C MET A 334 -16.57 8.50 3.49
N LEU A 335 -16.72 8.73 4.78
CA LEU A 335 -16.19 7.90 5.85
C LEU A 335 -17.31 7.10 6.51
N SER A 336 -17.08 5.81 6.70
CA SER A 336 -17.94 4.91 7.46
C SER A 336 -17.16 4.26 8.60
N CYS A 337 -17.84 4.00 9.72
CA CYS A 337 -17.32 3.21 10.82
C CYS A 337 -18.30 2.10 11.15
N PHE A 338 -17.80 0.86 11.14
CA PHE A 338 -18.59 -0.33 11.44
C PHE A 338 -18.07 -1.01 12.70
N ASP A 339 -18.96 -1.61 13.46
CA ASP A 339 -18.61 -2.62 14.44
C ASP A 339 -17.98 -3.81 13.71
N ALA A 340 -16.74 -4.12 14.02
CA ALA A 340 -15.97 -5.13 13.29
C ALA A 340 -16.53 -6.54 13.46
N ALA A 341 -17.12 -6.87 14.60
CA ALA A 341 -17.68 -8.19 14.87
C ALA A 341 -19.00 -8.44 14.14
N THR A 342 -19.83 -7.41 13.99
CA THR A 342 -21.22 -7.55 13.50
C THR A 342 -21.47 -6.89 12.14
N GLY A 343 -20.59 -5.99 11.69
CA GLY A 343 -20.77 -5.18 10.49
C GLY A 343 -21.83 -4.08 10.63
N LYS A 344 -22.40 -3.87 11.83
CA LYS A 344 -23.36 -2.77 12.05
C LYS A 344 -22.65 -1.43 12.01
N PRO A 345 -23.18 -0.42 11.31
CA PRO A 345 -22.54 0.88 11.28
C PRO A 345 -22.78 1.64 12.58
N PHE A 346 -21.71 2.21 13.16
CA PHE A 346 -21.81 3.29 14.14
C PHE A 346 -22.17 4.58 13.42
N TYR A 347 -21.50 4.87 12.28
CA TYR A 347 -21.90 5.87 11.30
C TYR A 347 -21.60 5.36 9.88
N HIS A 348 -22.38 5.83 8.93
CA HIS A 348 -22.32 5.32 7.56
C HIS A 348 -22.30 6.46 6.54
N GLN A 349 -21.31 6.44 5.64
CA GLN A 349 -21.16 7.38 4.54
C GLN A 349 -21.28 8.87 4.96
N GLN A 350 -20.61 9.23 6.07
CA GLN A 350 -20.52 10.63 6.49
C GLN A 350 -19.57 11.37 5.56
N ARG A 351 -20.05 12.48 4.99
CA ARG A 351 -19.27 13.27 4.05
C ARG A 351 -18.25 14.14 4.78
N LEU A 352 -17.02 14.15 4.29
CA LEU A 352 -16.01 15.13 4.71
C LEU A 352 -16.42 16.55 4.31
N PRO A 353 -15.88 17.60 4.96
CA PRO A 353 -16.35 18.99 4.78
C PRO A 353 -16.32 19.50 3.35
N GLN A 354 -15.41 19.01 2.53
CA GLN A 354 -15.28 19.41 1.13
C GLN A 354 -15.40 18.19 0.21
N PRO A 355 -15.94 18.34 -1.00
CA PRO A 355 -15.87 17.30 -2.02
C PRO A 355 -14.40 17.11 -2.44
N ASP A 356 -13.90 15.90 -2.28
CA ASP A 356 -12.51 15.56 -2.57
C ASP A 356 -12.40 14.13 -3.09
N ASN A 357 -11.21 13.77 -3.57
CA ASN A 357 -10.88 12.41 -3.99
C ASN A 357 -9.73 11.84 -3.16
N PHE A 358 -9.81 10.54 -2.88
CA PHE A 358 -8.83 9.83 -2.06
C PHE A 358 -8.30 8.60 -2.77
N LYS A 359 -6.97 8.47 -2.81
CA LYS A 359 -6.25 7.25 -3.17
C LYS A 359 -5.38 6.78 -2.01
N ALA A 360 -4.93 7.72 -1.19
CA ALA A 360 -4.21 7.45 0.04
C ALA A 360 -5.10 6.72 1.05
N SER A 361 -4.54 5.73 1.71
CA SER A 361 -5.24 5.02 2.78
C SER A 361 -5.20 5.84 4.09
N PRO A 362 -6.27 5.82 4.89
CA PRO A 362 -6.29 6.38 6.22
C PRO A 362 -5.19 5.81 7.11
N VAL A 363 -4.69 6.63 8.03
CA VAL A 363 -3.77 6.21 9.09
C VAL A 363 -4.31 6.68 10.43
N GLY A 364 -4.36 5.76 11.40
CA GLY A 364 -4.81 6.02 12.75
C GLY A 364 -3.64 6.28 13.71
N ALA A 365 -3.78 7.27 14.59
CA ALA A 365 -2.81 7.57 15.65
C ALA A 365 -3.51 8.32 16.80
N ASP A 366 -3.32 7.85 18.02
CA ASP A 366 -3.81 8.51 19.23
C ASP A 366 -5.27 8.99 19.12
N GLY A 367 -6.18 8.06 18.79
CA GLY A 367 -7.60 8.33 18.66
C GLY A 367 -8.03 9.22 17.49
N LYS A 368 -7.16 9.43 16.50
CA LYS A 368 -7.40 10.25 15.31
C LYS A 368 -7.10 9.48 14.03
N LEU A 369 -7.85 9.75 12.97
CA LEU A 369 -7.58 9.32 11.60
C LEU A 369 -7.03 10.49 10.79
N TYR A 370 -5.97 10.26 10.03
CA TYR A 370 -5.36 11.22 9.10
C TYR A 370 -5.66 10.75 7.67
N LEU A 371 -6.33 11.58 6.90
CA LEU A 371 -6.88 11.29 5.57
C LEU A 371 -6.28 12.28 4.58
N ALA A 372 -5.31 11.85 3.77
CA ALA A 372 -4.67 12.70 2.77
C ALA A 372 -5.40 12.61 1.42
N ALA A 373 -5.81 13.75 0.90
CA ALA A 373 -6.63 13.88 -0.31
C ALA A 373 -5.81 14.26 -1.55
N GLU A 374 -6.36 14.01 -2.74
CA GLU A 374 -5.74 14.42 -4.01
C GLU A 374 -5.58 15.95 -4.14
N SER A 375 -6.41 16.73 -3.47
CA SER A 375 -6.36 18.21 -3.48
C SER A 375 -5.23 18.83 -2.67
N GLY A 376 -4.46 18.04 -1.91
CA GLY A 376 -3.49 18.55 -0.92
C GLY A 376 -4.09 18.75 0.47
N ALA A 377 -5.38 18.52 0.64
CA ALA A 377 -6.03 18.54 1.95
C ALA A 377 -5.67 17.30 2.77
N VAL A 378 -5.51 17.49 4.08
CA VAL A 378 -5.37 16.40 5.06
C VAL A 378 -6.40 16.62 6.16
N TYR A 379 -7.41 15.78 6.19
CA TYR A 379 -8.44 15.81 7.21
C TYR A 379 -8.00 15.00 8.42
N VAL A 380 -8.24 15.55 9.61
CA VAL A 380 -8.05 14.84 10.87
C VAL A 380 -9.41 14.59 11.48
N VAL A 381 -9.77 13.31 11.62
CA VAL A 381 -11.08 12.87 12.10
C VAL A 381 -10.89 12.11 13.41
N LYS A 382 -11.74 12.38 14.40
CA LYS A 382 -11.74 11.65 15.66
C LYS A 382 -12.17 10.19 15.44
N MET A 383 -11.40 9.27 15.99
CA MET A 383 -11.81 7.86 16.03
C MET A 383 -12.89 7.66 17.10
N GLY A 384 -13.82 6.74 16.84
CA GLY A 384 -14.90 6.43 17.74
C GLY A 384 -16.20 6.16 17.01
N GLU A 385 -17.29 6.16 17.77
CA GLU A 385 -18.63 5.81 17.27
C GLU A 385 -19.39 7.01 16.67
N LYS A 386 -18.84 8.21 16.81
CA LYS A 386 -19.42 9.45 16.25
C LYS A 386 -18.46 10.06 15.26
N PHE A 387 -18.99 10.51 14.12
CA PHE A 387 -18.22 11.24 13.13
C PHE A 387 -17.96 12.67 13.59
N GLU A 388 -16.71 13.06 13.72
CA GLU A 388 -16.28 14.41 14.13
C GLU A 388 -14.97 14.76 13.40
N VAL A 389 -14.99 15.82 12.59
CA VAL A 389 -13.78 16.34 11.93
C VAL A 389 -13.12 17.34 12.87
N LEU A 390 -11.89 17.05 13.25
CA LEU A 390 -11.10 17.87 14.21
C LEU A 390 -10.36 19.01 13.50
N ALA A 391 -9.86 18.74 12.28
CA ALA A 391 -9.14 19.73 11.48
C ALA A 391 -9.21 19.41 9.99
N THR A 392 -9.08 20.46 9.18
CA THR A 392 -8.80 20.39 7.74
C THR A 392 -7.53 21.18 7.48
N ASN A 393 -6.46 20.49 7.14
CA ASN A 393 -5.15 21.06 6.88
C ASN A 393 -4.94 21.13 5.37
N ILE A 394 -4.43 22.24 4.84
CA ILE A 394 -4.17 22.42 3.41
C ILE A 394 -2.66 22.57 3.20
N LEU A 395 -2.11 21.75 2.29
CA LEU A 395 -0.78 21.94 1.72
C LEU A 395 -0.98 22.32 0.25
N GLU A 396 -0.71 23.58 -0.06
CA GLU A 396 -1.02 24.18 -1.37
C GLU A 396 -0.26 23.47 -2.49
N ASP A 397 -0.90 23.31 -3.64
CA ASP A 397 -0.34 22.72 -4.85
C ASP A 397 0.19 21.27 -4.67
N GLN A 398 -0.29 20.56 -3.65
CA GLN A 398 0.09 19.16 -3.42
C GLN A 398 -0.95 18.19 -3.95
N PHE A 399 -0.48 16.97 -4.27
CA PHE A 399 -1.32 15.87 -4.76
C PHE A 399 -0.89 14.59 -4.06
N PHE A 400 -1.76 14.06 -3.19
CA PHE A 400 -1.46 12.88 -2.39
C PHE A 400 -2.12 11.62 -2.96
N VAL A 401 -1.29 10.59 -3.18
CA VAL A 401 -1.70 9.22 -3.47
C VAL A 401 -1.07 8.27 -2.44
N ALA A 402 0.16 8.55 -2.02
CA ALA A 402 0.82 7.82 -0.94
C ALA A 402 0.11 8.08 0.39
N SER A 403 0.00 7.03 1.20
CA SER A 403 -0.62 7.13 2.52
C SER A 403 0.27 7.91 3.51
N PRO A 404 -0.31 8.60 4.51
CA PRO A 404 0.46 9.19 5.59
C PRO A 404 1.28 8.13 6.34
N VAL A 405 2.38 8.57 6.94
CA VAL A 405 3.21 7.77 7.85
C VAL A 405 3.35 8.54 9.15
N ILE A 406 3.14 7.90 10.28
CA ILE A 406 3.21 8.54 11.59
C ILE A 406 4.16 7.75 12.47
N VAL A 407 5.23 8.41 12.93
CA VAL A 407 6.27 7.82 13.79
C VAL A 407 6.84 8.87 14.72
N GLY A 408 6.83 8.59 16.03
CA GLY A 408 7.49 9.43 17.03
C GLY A 408 7.00 10.88 17.06
N GLY A 409 5.71 11.11 16.91
CA GLY A 409 5.12 12.46 16.90
C GLY A 409 5.21 13.20 15.57
N GLU A 410 5.78 12.60 14.54
CA GLU A 410 5.96 13.18 13.22
C GLU A 410 5.03 12.54 12.19
N ILE A 411 4.53 13.37 11.25
CA ILE A 411 3.79 12.89 10.06
C ILE A 411 4.70 13.06 8.86
N PHE A 412 4.89 11.98 8.11
CA PHE A 412 5.54 12.05 6.80
C PHE A 412 4.47 11.92 5.71
N LEU A 413 4.39 12.94 4.86
CA LEU A 413 3.48 12.96 3.70
C LEU A 413 4.31 13.01 2.43
N ARG A 414 4.05 12.09 1.52
CA ARG A 414 4.62 12.11 0.18
C ARG A 414 3.61 12.58 -0.83
N SER A 415 3.85 13.71 -1.43
CA SER A 415 3.11 14.19 -2.60
C SER A 415 3.75 13.69 -3.90
N LYS A 416 3.19 14.12 -5.03
CA LYS A 416 3.73 13.83 -6.36
C LYS A 416 5.17 14.33 -6.54
N THR A 417 5.56 15.41 -5.87
CA THR A 417 6.83 16.13 -6.10
C THR A 417 7.72 16.26 -4.86
N GLN A 418 7.18 16.00 -3.66
CA GLN A 418 7.89 16.30 -2.41
C GLN A 418 7.57 15.27 -1.32
N VAL A 419 8.44 15.23 -0.32
CA VAL A 419 8.17 14.62 0.98
C VAL A 419 8.19 15.70 2.04
N PHE A 420 7.20 15.69 2.91
CA PHE A 420 7.05 16.58 4.05
C PHE A 420 7.28 15.81 5.35
N CYS A 421 7.96 16.44 6.31
CA CYS A 421 7.90 16.07 7.71
C CYS A 421 7.17 17.16 8.48
N ILE A 422 6.14 16.76 9.17
CA ILE A 422 5.29 17.64 9.98
C ILE A 422 5.44 17.21 11.43
N SER A 423 5.76 18.15 12.32
CA SER A 423 5.98 17.90 13.74
C SER A 423 5.39 19.06 14.53
N GLY A 424 4.69 18.76 15.63
CA GLY A 424 4.33 19.79 16.59
C GLY A 424 5.61 20.42 17.17
N LYS A 425 5.58 21.70 17.48
CA LYS A 425 6.64 22.29 18.30
C LYS A 425 6.53 21.69 19.69
N ASP A 426 7.61 21.09 20.18
CA ASP A 426 7.83 20.87 21.60
C ASP A 426 7.95 22.21 22.31
#